data_df9ee8a05dd8f1088b95326d2e241911
#
_entry.id   df9ee8a05dd8f1088b95326d2e241911
#
_cell.length_a   1.000
_cell.length_b   1.000
_cell.length_c   1.000
_cell.angle_alpha   90.00
_cell.angle_beta   90.00
_cell.angle_gamma   90.00
#
_symmetry.space_group_name_H-M   'P 1'
#
loop_
_entity.id
_entity.type
_entity.pdbx_description
1 polymer ?
#
loop_
_entity_poly.entity_id
_entity_poly.type
_entity_poly.pdbx_seq_one_letter_code
_entity_poly.pdbx_strand_id
1 'polypeptide(L)'
;ILMIVFALGGSTYGMAEESLAFYTLVIAVMIAAGYDALTGMAVVMLGCGLGTLGSTINPFATGIASGFADVSISDGFLSRLIILVLGLGLGIFFVMRYADRVKRDPTTSLVFGMKEANEAHFSVKSEEETIVLTGRNKTILAVFGLAFLVMMYGVIPWEDMGVGVPTLWWWFPEMTASFILFSVVIGLIGRMSETELTDSFVNGARDLLGV
;
A
#
# COMPACT_ATOMS: atom_id res chain seq x y z
N ILE A 1 -11.45 1.73 6.91
CA ILE A 1 -11.14 2.42 5.66
C ILE A 1 -9.74 2.04 5.16
N LEU A 2 -8.66 2.22 5.95
CA LEU A 2 -7.29 1.91 5.51
C LEU A 2 -7.12 0.48 4.97
N MET A 3 -7.65 -0.54 5.65
CA MET A 3 -7.62 -1.92 5.16
C MET A 3 -8.26 -2.08 3.77
N ILE A 4 -9.33 -1.32 3.48
CA ILE A 4 -9.96 -1.36 2.16
C ILE A 4 -9.03 -0.77 1.11
N VAL A 5 -8.36 0.34 1.41
CA VAL A 5 -7.39 0.97 0.49
C VAL A 5 -6.25 0.00 0.17
N PHE A 6 -5.66 -0.61 1.19
CA PHE A 6 -4.60 -1.61 0.99
C PHE A 6 -5.11 -2.86 0.24
N ALA A 7 -6.33 -3.31 0.52
CA ALA A 7 -6.92 -4.45 -0.17
C ALA A 7 -7.20 -4.15 -1.65
N LEU A 8 -7.62 -2.94 -1.98
CA LEU A 8 -7.74 -2.53 -3.39
C LEU A 8 -6.38 -2.57 -4.08
N GLY A 9 -5.31 -2.07 -3.45
CA GLY A 9 -3.95 -2.17 -3.98
C GLY A 9 -3.53 -3.63 -4.21
N GLY A 10 -3.68 -4.49 -3.21
CA GLY A 10 -3.35 -5.92 -3.32
C GLY A 10 -4.17 -6.64 -4.39
N SER A 11 -5.46 -6.32 -4.54
CA SER A 11 -6.36 -6.99 -5.47
C SER A 11 -6.21 -6.52 -6.93
N THR A 12 -5.77 -5.28 -7.14
CA THR A 12 -5.67 -4.69 -8.48
C THR A 12 -4.30 -4.89 -9.11
N TYR A 13 -3.24 -4.51 -8.44
CA TYR A 13 -1.88 -4.61 -8.98
C TYR A 13 -0.93 -5.48 -8.15
N GLY A 14 -1.43 -6.11 -7.10
CA GLY A 14 -0.62 -7.04 -6.30
C GLY A 14 0.28 -6.34 -5.28
N MET A 15 -0.18 -5.22 -4.71
CA MET A 15 0.57 -4.49 -3.68
C MET A 15 0.99 -5.42 -2.54
N ALA A 16 2.28 -5.63 -2.40
CA ALA A 16 2.90 -6.42 -1.35
C ALA A 16 4.12 -5.68 -0.79
N GLU A 17 5.23 -5.70 -1.51
CA GLU A 17 6.50 -5.09 -1.11
C GLU A 17 6.38 -3.58 -0.97
N GLU A 18 5.63 -2.91 -1.82
CA GLU A 18 5.40 -1.47 -1.75
C GLU A 18 4.68 -1.06 -0.46
N SER A 19 3.94 -2.00 0.14
CA SER A 19 3.27 -1.75 1.41
C SER A 19 4.24 -1.53 2.58
N LEU A 20 5.48 -2.00 2.47
CA LEU A 20 6.52 -1.87 3.51
C LEU A 20 6.76 -0.39 3.88
N ALA A 21 6.74 0.50 2.89
CA ALA A 21 6.90 1.94 3.11
C ALA A 21 5.80 2.55 4.00
N PHE A 22 4.63 1.90 4.10
CA PHE A 22 3.50 2.40 4.88
C PHE A 22 3.45 1.87 6.31
N TYR A 23 4.21 0.82 6.65
CA TYR A 23 4.15 0.23 8.00
C TYR A 23 4.52 1.22 9.08
N THR A 24 5.66 1.87 8.96
CA THR A 24 6.12 2.86 9.95
C THR A 24 5.13 3.99 10.14
N LEU A 25 4.57 4.50 9.04
CA LEU A 25 3.57 5.57 9.07
C LEU A 25 2.26 5.11 9.74
N VAL A 26 1.72 3.97 9.29
CA VAL A 26 0.42 3.49 9.80
C VAL A 26 0.52 3.04 11.25
N ILE A 27 1.63 2.39 11.65
CA ILE A 27 1.88 2.02 13.04
C ILE A 27 1.95 3.27 13.93
N ALA A 28 2.72 4.29 13.52
CA ALA A 28 2.82 5.54 14.26
C ALA A 28 1.45 6.22 14.43
N VAL A 29 0.65 6.29 13.37
CA VAL A 29 -0.71 6.87 13.41
C VAL A 29 -1.63 6.06 14.33
N MET A 30 -1.56 4.72 14.31
CA MET A 30 -2.38 3.87 15.17
C MET A 30 -1.99 4.00 16.64
N ILE A 31 -0.70 4.06 16.96
CA ILE A 31 -0.23 4.31 18.32
C ILE A 31 -0.72 5.69 18.81
N ALA A 32 -0.56 6.73 18.00
CA ALA A 32 -1.05 8.08 18.32
C ALA A 32 -2.58 8.14 18.52
N ALA A 33 -3.32 7.27 17.82
CA ALA A 33 -4.78 7.14 17.98
C ALA A 33 -5.19 6.28 19.20
N GLY A 34 -4.24 5.78 20.00
CA GLY A 34 -4.48 4.98 21.21
C GLY A 34 -4.69 3.49 20.96
N TYR A 35 -4.21 2.99 19.82
CA TYR A 35 -4.10 1.57 19.51
C TYR A 35 -2.67 1.07 19.75
N ASP A 36 -2.41 -0.19 19.50
CA ASP A 36 -1.06 -0.76 19.57
C ASP A 36 -0.40 -0.89 18.19
N ALA A 37 0.90 -1.19 18.20
CA ALA A 37 1.68 -1.40 16.98
C ALA A 37 1.15 -2.56 16.13
N LEU A 38 0.66 -3.63 16.79
CA LEU A 38 0.11 -4.80 16.11
C LEU A 38 -1.16 -4.46 15.32
N THR A 39 -2.00 -3.56 15.83
CA THR A 39 -3.16 -3.03 15.09
C THR A 39 -2.72 -2.32 13.81
N GLY A 40 -1.69 -1.47 13.89
CA GLY A 40 -1.14 -0.78 12.72
C GLY A 40 -0.59 -1.75 11.68
N MET A 41 0.21 -2.71 12.13
CA MET A 41 0.75 -3.78 11.29
C MET A 41 -0.37 -4.59 10.63
N ALA A 42 -1.38 -5.01 11.39
CA ALA A 42 -2.49 -5.80 10.90
C ALA A 42 -3.31 -5.07 9.82
N VAL A 43 -3.49 -3.75 9.95
CA VAL A 43 -4.21 -2.95 8.95
C VAL A 43 -3.52 -3.01 7.58
N VAL A 44 -2.20 -2.88 7.53
CA VAL A 44 -1.44 -2.93 6.26
C VAL A 44 -1.34 -4.37 5.76
N MET A 45 -0.82 -5.28 6.58
CA MET A 45 -0.53 -6.66 6.19
C MET A 45 -1.78 -7.42 5.78
N LEU A 46 -2.84 -7.39 6.60
CA LEU A 46 -4.09 -8.07 6.26
C LEU A 46 -4.85 -7.33 5.16
N GLY A 47 -4.74 -6.00 5.08
CA GLY A 47 -5.30 -5.25 3.96
C GLY A 47 -4.72 -5.74 2.64
N CYS A 48 -3.42 -5.65 2.45
CA CYS A 48 -2.73 -6.12 1.23
C CYS A 48 -2.93 -7.62 0.99
N GLY A 49 -2.73 -8.46 2.02
CA GLY A 49 -2.82 -9.91 1.90
C GLY A 49 -4.20 -10.40 1.51
N LEU A 50 -5.27 -9.86 2.10
CA LEU A 50 -6.65 -10.20 1.73
C LEU A 50 -7.01 -9.64 0.34
N GLY A 51 -6.43 -8.49 -0.04
CA GLY A 51 -6.52 -7.97 -1.39
C GLY A 51 -5.91 -8.93 -2.41
N THR A 52 -4.69 -9.37 -2.17
CA THR A 52 -3.98 -10.33 -3.03
C THR A 52 -4.68 -11.70 -3.03
N LEU A 53 -5.27 -12.14 -1.93
CA LEU A 53 -6.10 -13.36 -1.90
C LEU A 53 -7.30 -13.25 -2.85
N GLY A 54 -7.97 -12.09 -2.87
CA GLY A 54 -9.07 -11.83 -3.80
C GLY A 54 -8.61 -11.70 -5.25
N SER A 55 -7.46 -11.07 -5.47
CA SER A 55 -6.74 -11.00 -6.75
C SER A 55 -7.64 -10.77 -7.96
N THR A 56 -8.47 -9.72 -7.95
CA THR A 56 -9.52 -9.51 -8.98
C THR A 56 -8.96 -9.34 -10.38
N ILE A 57 -7.97 -8.47 -10.52
CA ILE A 57 -7.31 -8.13 -11.78
C ILE A 57 -5.78 -8.04 -11.63
N ASN A 58 -5.25 -8.61 -10.56
CA ASN A 58 -3.83 -8.60 -10.24
C ASN A 58 -3.02 -9.30 -11.35
N PRO A 59 -2.14 -8.57 -12.06
CA PRO A 59 -1.40 -9.12 -13.18
C PRO A 59 -0.39 -10.18 -12.75
N PHE A 60 0.19 -10.05 -11.55
CA PHE A 60 1.22 -10.95 -11.06
C PHE A 60 0.63 -12.29 -10.59
N ALA A 61 -0.44 -12.28 -9.82
CA ALA A 61 -1.07 -13.50 -9.35
C ALA A 61 -2.04 -14.06 -10.41
N THR A 62 -3.09 -13.31 -10.74
CA THR A 62 -4.13 -13.75 -11.67
C THR A 62 -3.67 -13.73 -13.11
N GLY A 63 -2.94 -12.68 -13.53
CA GLY A 63 -2.47 -12.55 -14.91
C GLY A 63 -1.51 -13.68 -15.30
N ILE A 64 -0.51 -13.96 -14.49
CA ILE A 64 0.43 -15.06 -14.75
C ILE A 64 -0.29 -16.40 -14.73
N ALA A 65 -1.13 -16.66 -13.72
CA ALA A 65 -1.88 -17.91 -13.62
C ALA A 65 -2.81 -18.13 -14.82
N SER A 66 -3.52 -17.09 -15.24
CA SER A 66 -4.41 -17.13 -16.43
C SER A 66 -3.63 -17.39 -17.70
N GLY A 67 -2.45 -16.75 -17.85
CA GLY A 67 -1.58 -16.98 -19.00
C GLY A 67 -1.07 -18.42 -19.09
N PHE A 68 -0.71 -19.05 -17.96
CA PHE A 68 -0.34 -20.47 -17.94
C PHE A 68 -1.51 -21.42 -18.22
N ALA A 69 -2.71 -21.03 -17.82
CA ALA A 69 -3.92 -21.82 -18.02
C ALA A 69 -4.57 -21.59 -19.40
N ASP A 70 -4.05 -20.65 -20.19
CA ASP A 70 -4.59 -20.24 -21.50
C ASP A 70 -6.08 -19.82 -21.41
N VAL A 71 -6.40 -19.03 -20.36
CA VAL A 71 -7.73 -18.47 -20.11
C VAL A 71 -7.63 -16.95 -19.92
N SER A 72 -8.74 -16.24 -20.11
CA SER A 72 -8.77 -14.80 -19.88
C SER A 72 -8.59 -14.45 -18.39
N ILE A 73 -7.90 -13.37 -18.10
CA ILE A 73 -7.80 -12.82 -16.73
C ILE A 73 -9.17 -12.46 -16.15
N SER A 74 -10.16 -12.20 -17.00
CA SER A 74 -11.55 -11.93 -16.59
C SER A 74 -12.32 -13.18 -16.15
N ASP A 75 -11.86 -14.37 -16.55
CA ASP A 75 -12.51 -15.61 -16.15
C ASP A 75 -12.44 -15.82 -14.64
N GLY A 76 -13.58 -16.09 -14.04
CA GLY A 76 -13.70 -16.22 -12.58
C GLY A 76 -13.65 -14.90 -11.78
N PHE A 77 -13.72 -13.74 -12.43
CA PHE A 77 -13.70 -12.43 -11.76
C PHE A 77 -14.74 -12.32 -10.63
N LEU A 78 -15.97 -12.77 -10.88
CA LEU A 78 -17.03 -12.71 -9.86
C LEU A 78 -16.69 -13.56 -8.63
N SER A 79 -16.16 -14.75 -8.83
CA SER A 79 -15.73 -15.63 -7.73
C SER A 79 -14.61 -14.98 -6.90
N ARG A 80 -13.63 -14.37 -7.56
CA ARG A 80 -12.54 -13.64 -6.88
C ARG A 80 -13.06 -12.41 -6.13
N LEU A 81 -14.03 -11.71 -6.69
CA LEU A 81 -14.68 -10.58 -6.02
C LEU A 81 -15.42 -11.02 -4.76
N ILE A 82 -16.12 -12.15 -4.81
CA ILE A 82 -16.80 -12.73 -3.63
C ILE A 82 -15.76 -13.08 -2.55
N ILE A 83 -14.67 -13.73 -2.93
CA ILE A 83 -13.58 -14.07 -2.01
C ILE A 83 -12.99 -12.80 -1.37
N LEU A 84 -12.75 -11.75 -2.17
CA LEU A 84 -12.27 -10.46 -1.69
C LEU A 84 -13.23 -9.86 -0.64
N VAL A 85 -14.52 -9.77 -0.97
CA VAL A 85 -15.51 -9.14 -0.09
C VAL A 85 -15.66 -9.91 1.23
N LEU A 86 -15.77 -11.26 1.13
CA LEU A 86 -15.92 -12.10 2.32
C LEU A 86 -14.63 -12.11 3.17
N GLY A 87 -13.47 -12.30 2.55
CA GLY A 87 -12.18 -12.31 3.24
C GLY A 87 -11.88 -10.97 3.91
N LEU A 88 -12.04 -9.88 3.17
CA LEU A 88 -11.83 -8.53 3.70
C LEU A 88 -12.83 -8.18 4.80
N GLY A 89 -14.11 -8.55 4.65
CA GLY A 89 -15.14 -8.35 5.67
C GLY A 89 -14.80 -9.07 6.97
N LEU A 90 -14.36 -10.32 6.90
CA LEU A 90 -13.89 -11.08 8.07
C LEU A 90 -12.64 -10.45 8.67
N GLY A 91 -11.65 -10.10 7.85
CA GLY A 91 -10.42 -9.46 8.32
C GLY A 91 -10.70 -8.14 9.04
N ILE A 92 -11.52 -7.27 8.47
CA ILE A 92 -11.93 -6.00 9.10
C ILE A 92 -12.63 -6.29 10.44
N PHE A 93 -13.55 -7.25 10.48
CA PHE A 93 -14.27 -7.60 11.70
C PHE A 93 -13.31 -8.02 12.83
N PHE A 94 -12.35 -8.90 12.55
CA PHE A 94 -11.39 -9.37 13.56
C PHE A 94 -10.42 -8.27 13.99
N VAL A 95 -9.89 -7.48 13.05
CA VAL A 95 -8.98 -6.37 13.37
C VAL A 95 -9.69 -5.30 14.18
N MET A 96 -10.91 -4.91 13.80
CA MET A 96 -11.68 -3.93 14.59
C MET A 96 -12.00 -4.44 15.99
N ARG A 97 -12.41 -5.73 16.10
CA ARG A 97 -12.69 -6.33 17.42
C ARG A 97 -11.46 -6.36 18.32
N TYR A 98 -10.29 -6.66 17.75
CA TYR A 98 -9.02 -6.60 18.47
C TYR A 98 -8.66 -5.17 18.85
N ALA A 99 -8.70 -4.25 17.92
CA ALA A 99 -8.40 -2.83 18.11
C ALA A 99 -9.31 -2.19 19.19
N ASP A 100 -10.60 -2.44 19.14
CA ASP A 100 -11.54 -1.95 20.16
C ASP A 100 -11.23 -2.47 21.56
N ARG A 101 -10.81 -3.73 21.69
CA ARG A 101 -10.42 -4.33 22.96
C ARG A 101 -9.16 -3.66 23.51
N VAL A 102 -8.13 -3.52 22.68
CA VAL A 102 -6.85 -2.87 23.05
C VAL A 102 -7.08 -1.40 23.42
N LYS A 103 -7.95 -0.70 22.71
CA LYS A 103 -8.26 0.71 22.98
C LYS A 103 -8.98 0.89 24.32
N ARG A 104 -9.84 -0.05 24.72
CA ARG A 104 -10.55 -0.02 26.04
C ARG A 104 -9.63 -0.43 27.18
N ASP A 105 -8.81 -1.43 26.95
CA ASP A 105 -7.86 -1.97 27.93
C ASP A 105 -6.54 -2.33 27.24
N PRO A 106 -5.54 -1.44 27.28
CA PRO A 106 -4.25 -1.65 26.67
C PRO A 106 -3.51 -2.91 27.17
N THR A 107 -3.83 -3.40 28.37
CA THR A 107 -3.19 -4.62 28.92
C THR A 107 -3.58 -5.88 28.17
N THR A 108 -4.67 -5.83 27.39
CA THR A 108 -5.12 -6.93 26.52
C THR A 108 -4.38 -7.03 25.20
N SER A 109 -3.48 -6.09 24.91
CA SER A 109 -2.63 -6.11 23.72
C SER A 109 -1.70 -7.31 23.75
N LEU A 110 -1.60 -8.04 22.63
CA LEU A 110 -0.66 -9.15 22.47
C LEU A 110 0.81 -8.70 22.52
N VAL A 111 1.05 -7.43 22.30
CA VAL A 111 2.38 -6.80 22.33
C VAL A 111 2.52 -5.81 23.49
N PHE A 112 1.71 -5.97 24.56
CA PHE A 112 1.72 -5.06 25.70
C PHE A 112 3.11 -4.96 26.36
N GLY A 113 3.84 -6.07 26.47
CA GLY A 113 5.20 -6.09 27.02
C GLY A 113 6.22 -5.28 26.20
N MET A 114 5.90 -4.95 24.94
CA MET A 114 6.75 -4.14 24.05
C MET A 114 6.21 -2.71 23.88
N LYS A 115 5.19 -2.31 24.64
CA LYS A 115 4.50 -1.05 24.45
C LYS A 115 5.46 0.14 24.48
N GLU A 116 6.28 0.26 25.53
CA GLU A 116 7.23 1.37 25.70
C GLU A 116 8.26 1.40 24.56
N ALA A 117 8.79 0.24 24.17
CA ALA A 117 9.75 0.13 23.07
C ALA A 117 9.10 0.52 21.73
N ASN A 118 7.88 0.06 21.46
CA ASN A 118 7.15 0.41 20.25
C ASN A 118 6.79 1.91 20.23
N GLU A 119 6.32 2.46 21.33
CA GLU A 119 6.04 3.89 21.44
C GLU A 119 7.31 4.72 21.22
N ALA A 120 8.43 4.33 21.80
CA ALA A 120 9.72 5.02 21.60
C ALA A 120 10.24 4.92 20.16
N HIS A 121 10.04 3.77 19.51
CA HIS A 121 10.51 3.52 18.14
C HIS A 121 9.64 4.23 17.09
N PHE A 122 8.32 4.17 17.24
CA PHE A 122 7.36 4.72 16.30
C PHE A 122 6.82 6.10 16.72
N SER A 123 7.17 6.60 17.95
CA SER A 123 6.79 7.95 18.28
C SER A 123 7.39 8.89 17.23
N VAL A 124 6.53 9.47 16.43
CA VAL A 124 6.89 10.68 15.72
C VAL A 124 7.33 11.62 16.84
N LYS A 125 8.63 11.92 16.94
CA LYS A 125 9.07 13.03 17.78
C LYS A 125 8.26 14.21 17.31
N SER A 126 7.24 14.53 18.08
CA SER A 126 6.55 15.81 17.94
C SER A 126 7.51 16.90 18.40
N GLU A 127 8.55 17.12 17.64
CA GLU A 127 9.06 18.46 17.53
C GLU A 127 7.87 19.24 16.99
N GLU A 128 7.46 20.27 17.69
CA GLU A 128 6.27 21.09 17.49
C GLU A 128 6.23 21.82 16.13
N GLU A 129 6.78 21.25 15.10
CA GLU A 129 6.52 21.67 13.73
C GLU A 129 5.17 21.12 13.31
N THR A 130 4.14 21.93 13.52
CA THR A 130 2.88 21.76 12.79
C THR A 130 3.24 21.63 11.32
N ILE A 131 3.18 20.39 10.79
CA ILE A 131 3.43 20.12 9.37
C ILE A 131 2.35 20.84 8.60
N VAL A 132 2.62 22.09 8.23
CA VAL A 132 1.72 22.86 7.38
C VAL A 132 1.81 22.28 5.98
N LEU A 133 0.73 21.68 5.49
CA LEU A 133 0.61 21.22 4.12
C LEU A 133 0.66 22.44 3.18
N THR A 134 1.87 22.81 2.78
CA THR A 134 2.09 23.85 1.79
C THR A 134 1.48 23.46 0.43
N GLY A 135 1.20 24.44 -0.43
CA GLY A 135 0.75 24.17 -1.80
C GLY A 135 1.69 23.21 -2.54
N ARG A 136 3.01 23.36 -2.35
CA ARG A 136 4.02 22.47 -2.92
C ARG A 136 3.85 21.02 -2.42
N ASN A 137 3.68 20.80 -1.13
CA ASN A 137 3.50 19.47 -0.57
C ASN A 137 2.21 18.80 -1.08
N LYS A 138 1.14 19.58 -1.25
CA LYS A 138 -0.10 19.09 -1.88
C LYS A 138 0.13 18.65 -3.32
N THR A 139 0.91 19.41 -4.09
CA THR A 139 1.26 19.04 -5.47
C THR A 139 2.11 17.77 -5.50
N ILE A 140 3.10 17.63 -4.61
CA ILE A 140 3.93 16.42 -4.48
C ILE A 140 3.03 15.21 -4.18
N LEU A 141 2.13 15.31 -3.21
CA LEU A 141 1.20 14.23 -2.88
C LEU A 141 0.25 13.88 -4.04
N ALA A 142 -0.20 14.88 -4.79
CA ALA A 142 -1.05 14.68 -5.96
C ALA A 142 -0.28 13.94 -7.08
N VAL A 143 0.97 14.33 -7.35
CA VAL A 143 1.83 13.67 -8.34
C VAL A 143 2.19 12.26 -7.88
N PHE A 144 2.46 12.05 -6.60
CA PHE A 144 2.66 10.72 -6.02
C PHE A 144 1.44 9.82 -6.21
N GLY A 145 0.25 10.31 -5.88
CA GLY A 145 -1.00 9.57 -6.13
C GLY A 145 -1.24 9.29 -7.62
N LEU A 146 -0.91 10.26 -8.50
CA LEU A 146 -1.01 10.09 -9.95
C LEU A 146 -0.08 8.98 -10.46
N ALA A 147 1.12 8.82 -9.88
CA ALA A 147 2.04 7.74 -10.26
C ALA A 147 1.38 6.35 -10.12
N PHE A 148 0.67 6.12 -9.00
CA PHE A 148 -0.07 4.87 -8.80
C PHE A 148 -1.26 4.72 -9.76
N LEU A 149 -1.99 5.80 -10.02
CA LEU A 149 -3.10 5.76 -10.98
C LEU A 149 -2.62 5.42 -12.39
N VAL A 150 -1.49 6.01 -12.82
CA VAL A 150 -0.87 5.74 -14.13
C VAL A 150 -0.37 4.30 -14.18
N MET A 151 0.28 3.81 -13.12
CA MET A 151 0.71 2.41 -13.04
C MET A 151 -0.49 1.46 -13.14
N MET A 152 -1.54 1.68 -12.34
CA MET A 152 -2.75 0.84 -12.39
C MET A 152 -3.38 0.85 -13.78
N TYR A 153 -3.46 2.03 -14.43
CA TYR A 153 -3.96 2.14 -15.80
C TYR A 153 -3.12 1.31 -16.77
N GLY A 154 -1.80 1.36 -16.65
CA GLY A 154 -0.87 0.63 -17.53
C GLY A 154 -0.93 -0.89 -17.41
N VAL A 155 -1.26 -1.38 -16.22
CA VAL A 155 -1.25 -2.82 -15.88
C VAL A 155 -2.61 -3.49 -16.12
N ILE A 156 -3.72 -2.77 -15.96
CA ILE A 156 -5.06 -3.34 -16.08
C ILE A 156 -5.34 -3.75 -17.53
N PRO A 157 -5.78 -5.00 -17.78
CA PRO A 157 -6.12 -5.50 -19.12
C PRO A 157 -7.51 -5.02 -19.54
N TRP A 158 -7.65 -3.76 -19.90
CA TRP A 158 -8.92 -3.11 -20.21
C TRP A 158 -9.69 -3.79 -21.36
N GLU A 159 -8.97 -4.26 -22.39
CA GLU A 159 -9.56 -4.92 -23.55
C GLU A 159 -10.19 -6.26 -23.16
N ASP A 160 -9.51 -7.06 -22.31
CA ASP A 160 -10.02 -8.35 -21.82
C ASP A 160 -11.26 -8.17 -20.92
N MET A 161 -11.38 -7.03 -20.26
CA MET A 161 -12.54 -6.66 -19.45
C MET A 161 -13.71 -6.11 -20.27
N GLY A 162 -13.57 -5.99 -21.59
CA GLY A 162 -14.60 -5.43 -22.48
C GLY A 162 -14.78 -3.92 -22.34
N VAL A 163 -13.82 -3.23 -21.72
CA VAL A 163 -13.80 -1.76 -21.63
C VAL A 163 -13.15 -1.25 -22.90
N GLY A 164 -13.81 -0.34 -23.60
CA GLY A 164 -13.35 0.22 -24.89
C GLY A 164 -12.15 1.17 -24.77
N VAL A 165 -11.21 0.85 -23.88
CA VAL A 165 -9.98 1.59 -23.59
C VAL A 165 -8.79 0.72 -23.95
N PRO A 166 -7.76 1.25 -24.65
CA PRO A 166 -6.60 0.45 -25.03
C PRO A 166 -5.81 -0.02 -23.81
N THR A 167 -5.44 -1.30 -23.81
CA THR A 167 -4.56 -1.91 -22.81
C THR A 167 -3.11 -1.62 -23.16
N LEU A 168 -2.33 -1.13 -22.20
CA LEU A 168 -0.91 -0.81 -22.42
C LEU A 168 0.01 -2.02 -22.18
N TRP A 169 -0.49 -3.07 -21.55
CA TRP A 169 0.25 -4.32 -21.27
C TRP A 169 1.56 -4.08 -20.52
N TRP A 170 1.55 -3.10 -19.60
CA TRP A 170 2.72 -2.80 -18.79
C TRP A 170 3.12 -3.96 -17.91
N TRP A 171 4.43 -4.16 -17.84
CA TRP A 171 5.10 -5.12 -17.00
C TRP A 171 6.12 -4.43 -16.10
N PHE A 172 7.00 -5.19 -15.43
CA PHE A 172 8.01 -4.62 -14.52
C PHE A 172 8.86 -3.48 -15.12
N PRO A 173 9.39 -3.58 -16.36
CA PRO A 173 10.20 -2.50 -16.91
C PRO A 173 9.45 -1.18 -17.05
N GLU A 174 8.23 -1.21 -17.57
CA GLU A 174 7.42 -0.02 -17.80
C GLU A 174 6.97 0.60 -16.47
N MET A 175 6.59 -0.23 -15.48
CA MET A 175 6.26 0.23 -14.12
C MET A 175 7.47 0.88 -13.46
N THR A 176 8.64 0.25 -13.52
CA THR A 176 9.89 0.80 -12.99
C THR A 176 10.23 2.14 -13.63
N ALA A 177 10.18 2.22 -14.97
CA ALA A 177 10.42 3.47 -15.70
C ALA A 177 9.44 4.57 -15.30
N SER A 178 8.16 4.23 -15.15
CA SER A 178 7.11 5.15 -14.69
C SER A 178 7.43 5.70 -13.29
N PHE A 179 7.73 4.85 -12.32
CA PHE A 179 8.05 5.29 -10.96
C PHE A 179 9.33 6.13 -10.89
N ILE A 180 10.37 5.78 -11.66
CA ILE A 180 11.58 6.60 -11.77
C ILE A 180 11.24 7.99 -12.32
N LEU A 181 10.45 8.06 -13.40
CA LEU A 181 10.02 9.32 -13.98
C LEU A 181 9.27 10.19 -12.96
N PHE A 182 8.26 9.63 -12.29
CA PHE A 182 7.49 10.34 -11.27
C PHE A 182 8.35 10.77 -10.07
N SER A 183 9.31 9.96 -9.65
CA SER A 183 10.25 10.31 -8.58
C SER A 183 11.12 11.50 -8.94
N VAL A 184 11.63 11.56 -10.19
CA VAL A 184 12.37 12.72 -10.69
C VAL A 184 11.47 13.95 -10.73
N VAL A 185 10.23 13.84 -11.21
CA VAL A 185 9.27 14.95 -11.24
C VAL A 185 8.98 15.45 -9.82
N ILE A 186 8.79 14.56 -8.85
CA ILE A 186 8.58 14.90 -7.43
C ILE A 186 9.83 15.63 -6.89
N GLY A 187 11.03 15.14 -7.18
CA GLY A 187 12.28 15.78 -6.78
C GLY A 187 12.41 17.21 -7.33
N LEU A 188 12.06 17.41 -8.60
CA LEU A 188 12.06 18.74 -9.23
C LEU A 188 11.04 19.69 -8.58
N ILE A 189 9.81 19.23 -8.33
CA ILE A 189 8.77 20.00 -7.61
C ILE A 189 9.24 20.29 -6.19
N GLY A 190 9.87 19.32 -5.53
CA GLY A 190 10.46 19.43 -4.19
C GLY A 190 11.64 20.40 -4.14
N ARG A 191 12.23 20.75 -5.29
CA ARG A 191 13.48 21.50 -5.44
C ARG A 191 14.66 20.81 -4.76
N MET A 192 14.67 19.48 -4.85
CA MET A 192 15.78 18.67 -4.36
C MET A 192 17.01 18.90 -5.24
N SER A 193 18.17 18.93 -4.64
CA SER A 193 19.45 18.89 -5.35
C SER A 193 19.69 17.49 -5.95
N GLU A 194 20.57 17.37 -6.94
CA GLU A 194 20.93 16.09 -7.53
C GLU A 194 21.43 15.09 -6.47
N THR A 195 22.21 15.56 -5.50
CA THR A 195 22.72 14.75 -4.40
C THR A 195 21.59 14.24 -3.51
N GLU A 196 20.68 15.11 -3.08
CA GLU A 196 19.54 14.72 -2.25
C GLU A 196 18.63 13.71 -2.96
N LEU A 197 18.39 13.90 -4.25
CA LEU A 197 17.60 12.96 -5.04
C LEU A 197 18.29 11.60 -5.15
N THR A 198 19.58 11.58 -5.44
CA THR A 198 20.38 10.35 -5.54
C THR A 198 20.44 9.62 -4.19
N ASP A 199 20.70 10.35 -3.11
CA ASP A 199 20.75 9.78 -1.76
C ASP A 199 19.40 9.18 -1.36
N SER A 200 18.29 9.82 -1.74
CA SER A 200 16.94 9.31 -1.50
C SER A 200 16.71 7.98 -2.23
N PHE A 201 17.12 7.87 -3.49
CA PHE A 201 17.05 6.61 -4.24
C PHE A 201 17.91 5.50 -3.60
N VAL A 202 19.16 5.82 -3.25
CA VAL A 202 20.09 4.86 -2.65
C VAL A 202 19.58 4.39 -1.29
N ASN A 203 19.07 5.30 -0.46
CA ASN A 203 18.51 4.95 0.85
C ASN A 203 17.26 4.10 0.71
N GLY A 204 16.32 4.47 -0.17
CA GLY A 204 15.14 3.66 -0.44
C GLY A 204 15.50 2.25 -0.93
N ALA A 205 16.50 2.12 -1.80
CA ALA A 205 16.99 0.81 -2.24
C ALA A 205 17.61 -0.01 -1.09
N ARG A 206 18.35 0.64 -0.19
CA ARG A 206 18.92 -0.02 1.00
C ARG A 206 17.84 -0.52 1.96
N ASP A 207 16.80 0.27 2.18
CA ASP A 207 15.69 -0.11 3.05
C ASP A 207 14.98 -1.37 2.54
N LEU A 208 14.88 -1.53 1.21
CA LEU A 208 14.30 -2.72 0.58
C LEU A 208 15.23 -3.95 0.59
N LEU A 209 16.55 -3.76 0.63
CA LEU A 209 17.51 -4.88 0.69
C LEU A 209 17.56 -5.55 2.06
N GLY A 210 17.00 -4.95 3.10
CA GLY A 210 16.94 -5.49 4.45
C GLY A 210 15.71 -6.37 4.73
N VAL A 211 14.87 -6.55 3.74
CA VAL A 211 13.63 -7.34 3.76
C VAL A 211 13.84 -8.65 3.03
#